data_f063c789b8672fe8106ac40791f39b4d
#
_entry.id   f063c789b8672fe8106ac40791f39b4d
#
_cell.length_a   1.000
_cell.length_b   1.000
_cell.length_c   1.000
_cell.angle_alpha   90.00
_cell.angle_beta   90.00
_cell.angle_gamma   90.00
#
_symmetry.space_group_name_H-M   'P 1'
#
loop_
_entity.id
_entity.type
_entity.pdbx_description
1 polymer ?
#
loop_
_entity_poly.entity_id
_entity_poly.type
_entity_poly.pdbx_seq_one_letter_code
_entity_poly.pdbx_strand_id
1 'polypeptide(L)'
;ILRCLVGSEMCIRDRVNDTVCGVASDADIVVTTARIFGRPAPITVPSSAVKEFKSGAVVVDMNADVGGNCEDTVAGEVITTDNGVIVVGTSNLPGTIATTASMLYSNNLTTFITSLVQEGEIVISDDDDILVGAPEGSDFYVNGMGGVLICKNGEMHPKQTRLGGALE
;
A
#
# COMPACT_ATOMS: atom_id res chain seq x y z
N ILE A 1 21.84 -16.74 19.09
CA ILE A 1 20.90 -17.01 17.97
C ILE A 1 19.67 -16.09 18.06
N LEU A 2 19.16 -15.75 19.26
CA LEU A 2 18.00 -14.88 19.40
C LEU A 2 18.27 -13.37 19.11
N ARG A 3 19.51 -12.93 19.09
CA ARG A 3 19.88 -11.56 18.72
C ARG A 3 19.74 -11.25 17.21
N CYS A 4 19.63 -12.30 16.40
CA CYS A 4 19.49 -12.16 14.95
C CYS A 4 18.04 -11.90 14.51
N LEU A 5 17.05 -12.24 15.32
CA LEU A 5 15.62 -12.14 14.92
C LEU A 5 15.03 -10.74 15.12
N VAL A 6 15.44 -10.01 16.14
CA VAL A 6 15.00 -8.60 16.35
C VAL A 6 15.80 -7.62 15.47
N GLY A 7 17.04 -8.00 15.10
CA GLY A 7 17.87 -7.28 14.14
C GLY A 7 17.55 -7.58 12.66
N SER A 8 16.84 -8.68 12.37
CA SER A 8 16.65 -9.13 11.00
C SER A 8 15.67 -8.25 10.21
N GLU A 9 14.58 -7.80 10.81
CA GLU A 9 13.63 -6.90 10.11
C GLU A 9 14.27 -5.55 9.81
N MET A 10 15.04 -5.00 10.76
CA MET A 10 15.76 -3.74 10.58
C MET A 10 16.88 -3.89 9.55
N CYS A 11 17.66 -4.97 9.62
CA CYS A 11 18.71 -5.27 8.64
C CYS A 11 18.16 -5.60 7.25
N ILE A 12 17.01 -6.25 7.14
CA ILE A 12 16.35 -6.53 5.86
C ILE A 12 15.84 -5.22 5.25
N ARG A 13 15.19 -4.39 6.04
CA ARG A 13 14.71 -3.08 5.60
C ARG A 13 15.86 -2.17 5.14
N ASP A 14 16.95 -2.13 5.89
CA ASP A 14 18.12 -1.32 5.56
C ASP A 14 18.76 -1.83 4.25
N ARG A 15 18.92 -3.16 4.08
CA ARG A 15 19.42 -3.74 2.82
C ARG A 15 18.50 -3.48 1.63
N VAL A 16 17.19 -3.56 1.83
CA VAL A 16 16.22 -3.26 0.77
C VAL A 16 16.34 -1.79 0.39
N ASN A 17 16.40 -0.89 1.36
CA ASN A 17 16.57 0.54 1.11
C ASN A 17 17.90 0.83 0.39
N ASP A 18 19.03 0.26 0.84
CA ASP A 18 20.34 0.43 0.18
C ASP A 18 20.30 -0.06 -1.26
N THR A 19 19.68 -1.23 -1.51
CA THR A 19 19.56 -1.78 -2.86
C THR A 19 18.65 -0.93 -3.74
N VAL A 20 17.50 -0.51 -3.21
CA VAL A 20 16.56 0.36 -3.92
C VAL A 20 17.22 1.70 -4.22
N CYS A 21 17.89 2.31 -3.26
CA CYS A 21 18.59 3.59 -3.44
C CYS A 21 19.69 3.47 -4.50
N GLY A 22 20.49 2.40 -4.49
CA GLY A 22 21.53 2.16 -5.47
C GLY A 22 21.03 2.00 -6.90
N VAL A 23 19.86 1.37 -7.10
CA VAL A 23 19.23 1.25 -8.43
C VAL A 23 18.53 2.55 -8.81
N ALA A 24 17.89 3.20 -7.85
CA ALA A 24 17.10 4.42 -8.08
C ALA A 24 17.96 5.62 -8.46
N SER A 25 19.22 5.68 -7.99
CA SER A 25 20.14 6.78 -8.33
C SER A 25 20.42 6.90 -9.84
N ASP A 26 20.33 5.79 -10.57
CA ASP A 26 20.52 5.74 -12.03
C ASP A 26 19.22 5.94 -12.81
N ALA A 27 18.08 5.88 -12.16
CA ALA A 27 16.78 6.01 -12.80
C ALA A 27 16.44 7.46 -13.15
N ASP A 28 15.71 7.66 -14.24
CA ASP A 28 15.13 8.95 -14.60
C ASP A 28 13.77 9.16 -13.93
N ILE A 29 13.04 8.06 -13.66
CA ILE A 29 11.73 8.07 -12.99
C ILE A 29 11.69 6.96 -11.94
N VAL A 30 11.31 7.31 -10.74
CA VAL A 30 11.08 6.39 -9.61
C VAL A 30 9.63 6.48 -9.18
N VAL A 31 8.91 5.36 -9.14
CA VAL A 31 7.54 5.30 -8.65
C VAL A 31 7.49 4.47 -7.37
N THR A 32 7.01 5.06 -6.29
CA THR A 32 6.89 4.39 -5.00
C THR A 32 5.44 4.04 -4.68
N THR A 33 5.21 2.78 -4.24
CA THR A 33 3.86 2.23 -4.04
C THR A 33 3.73 1.43 -2.75
N ALA A 34 4.72 1.46 -1.87
CA ALA A 34 4.72 0.66 -0.64
C ALA A 34 3.66 1.18 0.34
N ARG A 35 2.60 0.39 0.56
CA ARG A 35 1.50 0.75 1.47
C ARG A 35 1.28 -0.34 2.50
N ILE A 36 1.08 0.07 3.74
CA ILE A 36 0.62 -0.79 4.83
C ILE A 36 -0.75 -0.27 5.27
N PHE A 37 -1.78 -1.10 5.15
CA PHE A 37 -3.13 -0.68 5.52
C PHE A 37 -3.22 -0.38 7.02
N GLY A 38 -3.90 0.73 7.37
CA GLY A 38 -4.07 1.17 8.76
C GLY A 38 -2.82 1.73 9.42
N ARG A 39 -1.74 1.97 8.65
CA ARG A 39 -0.48 2.57 9.13
C ARG A 39 0.04 3.60 8.14
N PRO A 40 0.88 4.54 8.58
CA PRO A 40 1.62 5.40 7.66
C PRO A 40 2.45 4.58 6.68
N ALA A 41 2.59 5.10 5.47
CA ALA A 41 3.44 4.49 4.45
C ALA A 41 4.91 4.39 4.96
N PRO A 42 5.61 3.28 4.70
CA PRO A 42 7.01 3.16 5.08
C PRO A 42 7.89 4.05 4.19
N ILE A 43 8.87 4.71 4.77
CA ILE A 43 9.87 5.43 3.99
C ILE A 43 10.77 4.40 3.30
N THR A 44 10.78 4.42 1.97
CA THR A 44 11.61 3.57 1.10
C THR A 44 12.66 4.36 0.35
N VAL A 45 12.46 5.68 0.20
CA VAL A 45 13.40 6.61 -0.42
C VAL A 45 13.72 7.72 0.59
N PRO A 46 14.81 7.60 1.36
CA PRO A 46 15.23 8.64 2.28
C PRO A 46 15.78 9.86 1.54
N SER A 47 15.78 11.03 2.18
CA SER A 47 16.33 12.29 1.62
C SER A 47 17.80 12.17 1.22
N SER A 48 18.56 11.30 1.87
CA SER A 48 19.95 11.01 1.51
C SER A 48 20.05 10.39 0.11
N ALA A 49 19.13 9.50 -0.25
CA ALA A 49 19.09 8.89 -1.58
C ALA A 49 18.63 9.88 -2.65
N VAL A 50 17.65 10.74 -2.34
CA VAL A 50 17.19 11.78 -3.28
C VAL A 50 18.31 12.70 -3.69
N LYS A 51 19.25 13.00 -2.79
CA LYS A 51 20.43 13.83 -3.09
C LYS A 51 21.39 13.20 -4.09
N GLU A 52 21.36 11.87 -4.24
CA GLU A 52 22.20 11.13 -5.18
C GLU A 52 21.55 10.95 -6.56
N PHE A 53 20.28 11.29 -6.70
CA PHE A 53 19.56 11.18 -7.95
C PHE A 53 20.04 12.24 -8.95
N LYS A 54 19.93 11.91 -10.22
CA LYS A 54 20.25 12.83 -11.32
C LYS A 54 19.36 14.07 -11.25
N SER A 55 19.93 15.23 -11.53
CA SER A 55 19.14 16.45 -11.71
C SER A 55 18.11 16.23 -12.84
N GLY A 56 16.86 16.59 -12.58
CA GLY A 56 15.73 16.34 -13.50
C GLY A 56 15.08 14.96 -13.34
N ALA A 57 15.60 14.08 -12.47
CA ALA A 57 14.89 12.85 -12.12
C ALA A 57 13.55 13.16 -11.44
N VAL A 58 12.57 12.27 -11.61
CA VAL A 58 11.21 12.44 -11.08
C VAL A 58 10.89 11.29 -10.12
N VAL A 59 10.50 11.62 -8.91
CA VAL A 59 9.97 10.66 -7.92
C VAL A 59 8.46 10.85 -7.85
N VAL A 60 7.69 9.82 -8.17
CA VAL A 60 6.23 9.81 -8.05
C VAL A 60 5.85 8.99 -6.82
N ASP A 61 5.37 9.66 -5.78
CA ASP A 61 4.95 9.02 -4.55
C ASP A 61 3.44 8.77 -4.57
N MET A 62 3.06 7.50 -4.76
CA MET A 62 1.66 7.07 -4.83
C MET A 62 0.97 7.06 -3.45
N ASN A 63 1.71 7.22 -2.37
CA ASN A 63 1.22 7.16 -0.99
C ASN A 63 1.37 8.48 -0.24
N ALA A 64 1.51 9.59 -0.94
CA ALA A 64 1.67 10.92 -0.36
C ALA A 64 0.56 11.28 0.66
N ASP A 65 -0.67 10.80 0.44
CA ASP A 65 -1.84 10.99 1.30
C ASP A 65 -1.78 10.24 2.64
N VAL A 66 -0.90 9.24 2.76
CA VAL A 66 -0.74 8.40 3.96
C VAL A 66 0.67 8.44 4.54
N GLY A 67 1.36 9.56 4.36
CA GLY A 67 2.68 9.83 4.93
C GLY A 67 3.84 9.75 3.94
N GLY A 68 3.61 9.22 2.73
CA GLY A 68 4.61 9.13 1.67
C GLY A 68 5.63 8.02 1.84
N ASN A 69 6.18 7.57 0.72
CA ASN A 69 7.30 6.64 0.68
C ASN A 69 8.65 7.34 0.48
N CYS A 70 8.64 8.54 -0.06
CA CYS A 70 9.80 9.40 -0.17
C CYS A 70 9.78 10.42 0.98
N GLU A 71 10.90 10.55 1.68
CA GLU A 71 11.00 11.43 2.85
C GLU A 71 10.79 12.91 2.49
N ASP A 72 11.14 13.31 1.27
CA ASP A 72 10.97 14.67 0.77
C ASP A 72 9.57 14.93 0.19
N THR A 73 8.64 13.96 0.26
CA THR A 73 7.29 14.12 -0.25
C THR A 73 6.48 15.13 0.56
N VAL A 74 5.87 16.08 -0.13
CA VAL A 74 4.86 16.99 0.44
C VAL A 74 3.50 16.62 -0.13
N ALA A 75 2.58 16.18 0.73
CA ALA A 75 1.26 15.74 0.31
C ALA A 75 0.48 16.86 -0.39
N GLY A 76 -0.04 16.55 -1.58
CA GLY A 76 -0.79 17.49 -2.41
C GLY A 76 0.06 18.40 -3.30
N GLU A 77 1.39 18.34 -3.20
CA GLU A 77 2.29 19.25 -3.92
C GLU A 77 3.25 18.51 -4.87
N VAL A 78 3.77 19.27 -5.81
CA VAL A 78 4.92 18.89 -6.64
C VAL A 78 6.04 19.84 -6.29
N ILE A 79 7.12 19.30 -5.73
CA ILE A 79 8.26 20.09 -5.29
C ILE A 79 9.49 19.78 -6.14
N THR A 80 10.43 20.71 -6.16
CA THR A 80 11.76 20.49 -6.74
C THR A 80 12.79 20.67 -5.63
N THR A 81 13.62 19.67 -5.44
CA THR A 81 14.70 19.68 -4.44
C THR A 81 15.87 20.53 -4.90
N ASP A 82 16.81 20.84 -3.98
CA ASP A 82 17.97 21.68 -4.26
C ASP A 82 18.89 21.12 -5.38
N ASN A 83 18.95 19.79 -5.52
CA ASN A 83 19.69 19.11 -6.59
C ASN A 83 18.89 18.96 -7.90
N GLY A 84 17.67 19.51 -7.97
CA GLY A 84 16.84 19.52 -9.17
C GLY A 84 16.01 18.27 -9.39
N VAL A 85 15.82 17.42 -8.38
CA VAL A 85 14.91 16.28 -8.43
C VAL A 85 13.47 16.77 -8.21
N ILE A 86 12.55 16.30 -9.01
CA ILE A 86 11.12 16.63 -8.92
C ILE A 86 10.42 15.54 -8.12
N VAL A 87 9.81 15.88 -6.99
CA VAL A 87 9.03 14.97 -6.15
C VAL A 87 7.55 15.28 -6.32
N VAL A 88 6.81 14.31 -6.84
CA VAL A 88 5.37 14.41 -7.09
C VAL A 88 4.63 13.74 -5.95
N GLY A 89 4.09 14.56 -5.03
CA GLY A 89 3.26 14.15 -3.89
C GLY A 89 1.77 14.39 -4.13
N THR A 90 1.31 14.38 -5.38
CA THR A 90 -0.08 14.66 -5.74
C THR A 90 -1.03 13.69 -5.05
N SER A 91 -1.96 14.22 -4.26
CA SER A 91 -3.04 13.44 -3.63
C SER A 91 -4.11 13.07 -4.65
N ASN A 92 -4.81 11.95 -4.39
CA ASN A 92 -5.92 11.50 -5.24
C ASN A 92 -5.56 11.37 -6.73
N LEU A 93 -4.42 10.74 -7.02
CA LEU A 93 -3.99 10.47 -8.39
C LEU A 93 -5.07 9.79 -9.26
N PRO A 94 -5.86 8.81 -8.76
CA PRO A 94 -6.97 8.25 -9.54
C PRO A 94 -8.00 9.29 -9.99
N GLY A 95 -8.22 10.33 -9.22
CA GLY A 95 -9.11 11.43 -9.56
C GLY A 95 -8.66 12.25 -10.78
N THR A 96 -7.36 12.28 -11.06
CA THR A 96 -6.81 12.99 -12.24
C THR A 96 -7.13 12.29 -13.56
N ILE A 97 -7.42 10.97 -13.50
CA ILE A 97 -7.80 10.13 -14.65
C ILE A 97 -9.11 9.37 -14.35
N ALA A 98 -10.11 10.09 -13.84
CA ALA A 98 -11.31 9.52 -13.23
C ALA A 98 -12.03 8.47 -14.08
N THR A 99 -12.15 8.70 -15.39
CA THR A 99 -12.80 7.75 -16.32
C THR A 99 -12.07 6.41 -16.35
N THR A 100 -10.74 6.43 -16.50
CA THR A 100 -9.91 5.21 -16.53
C THR A 100 -9.92 4.52 -15.17
N ALA A 101 -9.77 5.27 -14.10
CA ALA A 101 -9.81 4.74 -12.74
C ALA A 101 -11.14 4.06 -12.42
N SER A 102 -12.28 4.68 -12.79
CA SER A 102 -13.61 4.11 -12.60
C SER A 102 -13.81 2.83 -13.42
N MET A 103 -13.32 2.80 -14.65
CA MET A 103 -13.38 1.60 -15.49
C MET A 103 -12.58 0.43 -14.88
N LEU A 104 -11.36 0.67 -14.43
CA LEU A 104 -10.53 -0.34 -13.80
C LEU A 104 -11.15 -0.84 -12.49
N TYR A 105 -11.69 0.06 -11.68
CA TYR A 105 -12.39 -0.30 -10.45
C TYR A 105 -13.64 -1.12 -10.73
N SER A 106 -14.44 -0.73 -11.73
CA SER A 106 -15.61 -1.50 -12.18
C SER A 106 -15.25 -2.92 -12.63
N ASN A 107 -14.14 -3.08 -13.37
CA ASN A 107 -13.66 -4.39 -13.78
C ASN A 107 -13.27 -5.26 -12.57
N ASN A 108 -12.60 -4.67 -11.56
CA ASN A 108 -12.25 -5.37 -10.34
C ASN A 108 -13.49 -5.82 -9.57
N LEU A 109 -14.50 -4.94 -9.43
CA LEU A 109 -15.76 -5.27 -8.79
C LEU A 109 -16.51 -6.37 -9.54
N THR A 110 -16.55 -6.28 -10.87
CA THR A 110 -17.20 -7.32 -11.70
C THR A 110 -16.51 -8.66 -11.52
N THR A 111 -15.18 -8.70 -11.56
CA THR A 111 -14.41 -9.94 -11.35
C THR A 111 -14.69 -10.51 -9.97
N PHE A 112 -14.67 -9.68 -8.93
CA PHE A 112 -14.98 -10.11 -7.56
C PHE A 112 -16.40 -10.65 -7.44
N ILE A 113 -17.43 -9.95 -7.92
CA ILE A 113 -18.83 -10.41 -7.86
C ILE A 113 -18.98 -11.70 -8.66
N THR A 114 -18.38 -11.79 -9.84
CA THR A 114 -18.47 -13.00 -10.67
C THR A 114 -17.82 -14.21 -9.99
N SER A 115 -16.76 -14.01 -9.20
CA SER A 115 -16.14 -15.12 -8.45
C SER A 115 -17.06 -15.71 -7.35
N LEU A 116 -18.04 -14.91 -6.89
CA LEU A 116 -19.02 -15.36 -5.90
C LEU A 116 -20.22 -16.10 -6.53
N VAL A 117 -20.36 -16.04 -7.87
CA VAL A 117 -21.51 -16.68 -8.55
C VAL A 117 -21.18 -18.14 -8.87
N GLN A 118 -21.96 -19.04 -8.32
CA GLN A 118 -21.91 -20.47 -8.61
C GLN A 118 -23.31 -20.93 -9.06
N GLU A 119 -23.39 -21.56 -10.23
CA GLU A 119 -24.66 -22.05 -10.84
C GLU A 119 -25.76 -20.98 -10.94
N GLY A 120 -25.38 -19.69 -11.04
CA GLY A 120 -26.32 -18.56 -11.16
C GLY A 120 -26.78 -17.96 -9.82
N GLU A 121 -26.31 -18.49 -8.70
CA GLU A 121 -26.59 -17.96 -7.36
C GLU A 121 -25.33 -17.38 -6.72
N ILE A 122 -25.49 -16.37 -5.84
CA ILE A 122 -24.36 -15.80 -5.07
C ILE A 122 -24.09 -16.70 -3.87
N VAL A 123 -22.90 -17.28 -3.83
CA VAL A 123 -22.42 -18.13 -2.74
C VAL A 123 -21.36 -17.37 -1.93
N ILE A 124 -21.65 -17.16 -0.65
CA ILE A 124 -20.72 -16.56 0.32
C ILE A 124 -20.17 -17.67 1.20
N SER A 125 -18.92 -18.08 0.92
CA SER A 125 -18.24 -19.11 1.70
C SER A 125 -17.53 -18.49 2.90
N ASP A 126 -17.62 -19.15 4.05
CA ASP A 126 -16.87 -18.78 5.26
C ASP A 126 -15.43 -19.30 5.23
N ASP A 127 -15.07 -20.09 4.21
CA ASP A 127 -13.71 -20.61 3.97
C ASP A 127 -12.91 -19.77 2.94
N ASP A 128 -13.52 -18.72 2.38
CA ASP A 128 -12.87 -17.86 1.38
C ASP A 128 -12.05 -16.76 2.09
N ASP A 129 -10.73 -16.81 1.96
CA ASP A 129 -9.79 -15.86 2.58
C ASP A 129 -10.01 -14.41 2.13
N ILE A 130 -10.57 -14.17 0.95
CA ILE A 130 -10.90 -12.82 0.47
C ILE A 130 -12.11 -12.29 1.23
N LEU A 131 -13.10 -13.14 1.48
CA LEU A 131 -14.33 -12.77 2.17
C LEU A 131 -14.11 -12.62 3.68
N VAL A 132 -13.50 -13.59 4.32
CA VAL A 132 -13.37 -13.67 5.78
C VAL A 132 -12.02 -13.18 6.31
N GLY A 133 -11.04 -12.94 5.41
CA GLY A 133 -9.67 -12.62 5.75
C GLY A 133 -8.86 -13.86 6.14
N ALA A 134 -7.54 -13.75 5.98
CA ALA A 134 -6.62 -14.83 6.26
C ALA A 134 -6.67 -15.29 7.73
N PRO A 135 -6.44 -16.58 8.04
CA PRO A 135 -6.37 -17.08 9.40
C PRO A 135 -5.32 -16.37 10.25
N GLU A 136 -5.59 -16.22 11.56
CA GLU A 136 -4.59 -15.70 12.50
C GLU A 136 -3.34 -16.59 12.48
N GLY A 137 -2.16 -15.96 12.35
CA GLY A 137 -0.87 -16.66 12.30
C GLY A 137 -0.45 -17.13 10.91
N SER A 138 -1.22 -16.88 9.86
CA SER A 138 -0.76 -17.04 8.48
C SER A 138 0.18 -15.91 8.08
N ASP A 139 1.09 -16.18 7.12
CA ASP A 139 2.00 -15.16 6.58
C ASP A 139 1.28 -13.99 5.89
N PHE A 140 0.00 -14.20 5.54
CA PHE A 140 -0.88 -13.19 4.94
C PHE A 140 -1.74 -12.44 5.96
N TYR A 141 -1.68 -12.79 7.25
CA TYR A 141 -2.43 -12.11 8.29
C TYR A 141 -1.76 -10.78 8.64
N VAL A 142 -2.30 -9.69 8.11
CA VAL A 142 -1.79 -8.34 8.41
C VAL A 142 -2.68 -7.69 9.48
N ASN A 143 -2.23 -7.75 10.73
CA ASN A 143 -2.70 -6.89 11.84
C ASN A 143 -4.24 -6.81 12.02
N GLY A 144 -4.94 -7.92 11.97
CA GLY A 144 -6.38 -7.95 12.26
C GLY A 144 -7.27 -7.41 11.12
N MET A 145 -6.73 -7.20 9.94
CA MET A 145 -7.56 -6.89 8.78
C MET A 145 -8.40 -8.12 8.43
N GLY A 146 -9.70 -8.01 8.64
CA GLY A 146 -10.68 -8.97 8.18
C GLY A 146 -10.79 -8.98 6.65
N GLY A 147 -11.49 -9.95 6.11
CA GLY A 147 -11.86 -9.98 4.71
C GLY A 147 -12.83 -8.87 4.32
N VAL A 148 -13.35 -8.97 3.12
CA VAL A 148 -14.32 -8.02 2.55
C VAL A 148 -15.70 -8.14 3.22
N LEU A 149 -15.99 -9.31 3.81
CA LEU A 149 -17.29 -9.59 4.43
C LEU A 149 -17.43 -8.84 5.76
N ILE A 150 -18.27 -7.81 5.78
CA ILE A 150 -18.56 -6.99 6.98
C ILE A 150 -19.72 -7.59 7.76
N CYS A 151 -20.80 -7.99 7.08
CA CYS A 151 -21.96 -8.60 7.71
C CYS A 151 -22.55 -9.69 6.80
N LYS A 152 -23.17 -10.71 7.42
CA LYS A 152 -23.86 -11.79 6.75
C LYS A 152 -25.16 -12.05 7.52
N ASN A 153 -26.31 -12.13 6.81
CA ASN A 153 -27.62 -12.36 7.40
C ASN A 153 -28.03 -11.35 8.49
N GLY A 154 -27.55 -10.10 8.40
CA GLY A 154 -27.84 -9.06 9.37
C GLY A 154 -26.95 -9.05 10.60
N GLU A 155 -26.00 -9.97 10.72
CA GLU A 155 -25.01 -10.02 11.78
C GLU A 155 -23.64 -9.58 11.28
N MET A 156 -22.90 -8.85 12.13
CA MET A 156 -21.53 -8.42 11.81
C MET A 156 -20.58 -9.62 11.86
N HIS A 157 -19.70 -9.72 10.85
CA HIS A 157 -18.71 -10.80 10.82
C HIS A 157 -17.74 -10.69 12.01
N PRO A 158 -17.46 -11.80 12.76
CA PRO A 158 -16.67 -11.75 13.99
C PRO A 158 -15.29 -11.12 13.87
N LYS A 159 -14.62 -11.25 12.72
CA LYS A 159 -13.30 -10.62 12.47
C LYS A 159 -13.36 -9.10 12.30
N GLN A 160 -14.51 -8.55 11.92
CA GLN A 160 -14.69 -7.10 11.72
C GLN A 160 -14.97 -6.34 13.03
N THR A 161 -15.45 -7.03 14.07
CA THR A 161 -15.69 -6.41 15.38
C THR A 161 -14.39 -5.92 16.05
N ARG A 162 -13.22 -6.41 15.62
CA ARG A 162 -11.92 -5.97 16.14
C ARG A 162 -11.43 -4.63 15.55
N LEU A 163 -11.98 -4.17 14.42
CA LEU A 163 -11.62 -2.89 13.82
C LEU A 163 -12.23 -1.68 14.55
N GLY A 164 -13.32 -1.88 15.27
CA GLY A 164 -13.98 -0.83 16.05
C GLY A 164 -13.20 -0.36 17.29
N GLY A 165 -12.18 -1.10 17.76
CA GLY A 165 -11.34 -0.73 18.88
C GLY A 165 -10.06 0.04 18.54
N ALA A 166 -9.81 0.31 17.26
CA ALA A 166 -8.60 0.99 16.80
C ALA A 166 -8.86 2.45 16.34
N LEU A 167 -10.09 2.96 16.56
CA LEU A 167 -10.50 4.33 16.22
C LEU A 167 -10.82 5.19 17.45
N GLU A 168 -10.45 4.74 18.67
CA GLU A 168 -10.48 5.55 19.88
C GLU A 168 -9.09 6.09 20.22
#